data_c55264f886592bd38d24e59d6e99219e
#
_entry.id   c55264f886592bd38d24e59d6e99219e
#
_cell.length_a   1.000
_cell.length_b   1.000
_cell.length_c   1.000
_cell.angle_alpha   90.00
_cell.angle_beta   90.00
_cell.angle_gamma   90.00
#
_symmetry.space_group_name_H-M   'P 1'
#
loop_
_entity.id
_entity.type
_entity.pdbx_description
1 polymer ?
#
loop_
_entity_poly.entity_id
_entity_poly.type
_entity_poly.pdbx_seq_one_letter_code
_entity_poly.pdbx_strand_id
1 'polypeptide(L)'
;MKKLIYIVWAFCLGLQGCEQDPEYEYDDINRIYFQYEVQNSLGNNISVDSVVFSFGKLPEEVVADTAKIVVQLMGNVSEQPRKYRVKVLKKGVQLSGVTTMIEGEDYAPIAEEQVFGPNRFQDTLRILVYRKNLSTSLRNPESKTLMLTLE
;
A
#
# COMPACT_ATOMS: atom_id res chain seq x y z
N MET A 1 17.60 -62.38 16.18
CA MET A 1 17.87 -61.62 14.91
C MET A 1 16.58 -61.36 14.12
N LYS A 2 15.63 -62.27 13.95
CA LYS A 2 14.40 -62.03 13.18
C LYS A 2 13.50 -60.89 13.77
N LYS A 3 13.43 -60.73 15.08
CA LYS A 3 12.61 -59.66 15.71
C LYS A 3 13.16 -58.27 15.48
N LEU A 4 14.47 -58.11 15.32
CA LEU A 4 15.11 -56.81 15.08
C LEU A 4 14.81 -56.29 13.67
N ILE A 5 14.71 -57.18 12.69
CA ILE A 5 14.37 -56.89 11.31
C ILE A 5 12.96 -56.29 11.19
N TYR A 6 11.99 -56.82 11.94
CA TYR A 6 10.62 -56.29 11.93
C TYR A 6 10.50 -54.88 12.55
N ILE A 7 11.32 -54.55 13.56
CA ILE A 7 11.37 -53.23 14.17
C ILE A 7 11.94 -52.21 13.20
N VAL A 8 13.00 -52.55 12.48
CA VAL A 8 13.59 -51.66 11.46
C VAL A 8 12.62 -51.45 10.30
N TRP A 9 11.89 -52.49 9.88
CA TRP A 9 10.88 -52.37 8.81
C TRP A 9 9.71 -51.49 9.19
N ALA A 10 9.23 -51.59 10.43
CA ALA A 10 8.15 -50.77 10.97
C ALA A 10 8.59 -49.27 11.09
N PHE A 11 9.86 -49.02 11.39
CA PHE A 11 10.38 -47.66 11.49
C PHE A 11 10.55 -46.98 10.11
N CYS A 12 10.89 -47.74 9.06
CA CYS A 12 10.98 -47.23 7.70
C CYS A 12 9.61 -46.88 7.08
N LEU A 13 8.52 -47.49 7.52
CA LEU A 13 7.18 -47.16 7.04
C LEU A 13 6.58 -45.90 7.67
N GLY A 14 7.15 -45.43 8.79
CA GLY A 14 6.70 -44.22 9.47
C GLY A 14 7.25 -42.88 8.90
N LEU A 15 8.17 -42.92 7.93
CA LEU A 15 8.86 -41.75 7.41
C LEU A 15 8.26 -41.17 6.11
N GLN A 16 7.15 -41.69 5.64
CA GLN A 16 6.47 -41.21 4.41
C GLN A 16 5.43 -40.12 4.65
N GLY A 17 5.48 -39.42 5.76
CA GLY A 17 4.49 -38.43 6.16
C GLY A 17 4.94 -36.96 6.01
N CYS A 18 5.59 -36.60 4.93
CA CYS A 18 5.61 -35.20 4.46
C CYS A 18 5.01 -35.20 3.05
N GLU A 19 3.70 -35.21 2.93
CA GLU A 19 3.06 -34.57 1.78
C GLU A 19 3.45 -33.11 1.87
N GLN A 20 4.34 -32.65 0.97
CA GLN A 20 4.44 -31.24 0.67
C GLN A 20 3.06 -30.80 0.21
N ASP A 21 2.40 -29.97 1.02
CA ASP A 21 1.21 -29.28 0.56
C ASP A 21 1.48 -28.73 -0.83
N PRO A 22 0.61 -28.98 -1.81
CA PRO A 22 0.80 -28.40 -3.14
C PRO A 22 0.96 -26.89 -2.93
N GLU A 23 2.10 -26.36 -3.36
CA GLU A 23 2.36 -24.94 -3.33
C GLU A 23 1.22 -24.28 -4.10
N TYR A 24 0.31 -23.61 -3.37
CA TYR A 24 -0.83 -22.93 -3.97
C TYR A 24 -0.26 -21.78 -4.79
N GLU A 25 0.07 -22.06 -6.04
CA GLU A 25 0.44 -21.05 -7.00
C GLU A 25 -0.76 -20.14 -7.21
N TYR A 26 -0.56 -18.84 -6.97
CA TYR A 26 -1.61 -17.85 -7.17
C TYR A 26 -1.89 -17.74 -8.68
N ASP A 27 -2.98 -18.34 -9.12
CA ASP A 27 -3.40 -18.42 -10.54
C ASP A 27 -4.51 -17.42 -10.89
N ASP A 28 -4.68 -16.37 -10.08
CA ASP A 28 -5.68 -15.31 -10.35
C ASP A 28 -5.01 -14.09 -11.01
N ILE A 29 -5.85 -13.18 -11.50
CA ILE A 29 -5.42 -11.93 -12.11
C ILE A 29 -4.66 -11.09 -11.10
N ASN A 30 -3.43 -10.69 -11.44
CA ASN A 30 -2.65 -9.78 -10.63
C ASN A 30 -3.39 -8.46 -10.45
N ARG A 31 -3.55 -8.02 -9.21
CA ARG A 31 -4.25 -6.80 -8.83
C ARG A 31 -3.32 -5.89 -8.06
N ILE A 32 -3.58 -4.60 -8.15
CA ILE A 32 -2.91 -3.60 -7.32
C ILE A 32 -3.94 -2.91 -6.43
N TYR A 33 -3.51 -2.50 -5.24
CA TYR A 33 -4.36 -1.77 -4.30
C TYR A 33 -3.53 -0.82 -3.45
N PHE A 34 -4.15 0.23 -2.93
CA PHE A 34 -3.53 1.05 -1.90
C PHE A 34 -3.46 0.26 -0.60
N GLN A 35 -2.35 0.37 0.11
CA GLN A 35 -2.22 -0.28 1.41
C GLN A 35 -3.31 0.24 2.34
N TYR A 36 -4.18 -0.65 2.78
CA TYR A 36 -5.33 -0.35 3.63
C TYR A 36 -5.18 -0.87 5.07
N GLU A 37 -4.09 -1.56 5.37
CA GLU A 37 -3.78 -2.03 6.71
C GLU A 37 -2.47 -1.44 7.20
N VAL A 38 -2.49 -0.95 8.43
CA VAL A 38 -1.32 -0.46 9.14
C VAL A 38 -1.31 -1.02 10.55
N GLN A 39 -0.12 -1.21 11.12
CA GLN A 39 -0.02 -1.58 12.53
C GLN A 39 -0.14 -0.34 13.42
N ASN A 40 -1.01 -0.42 14.42
CA ASN A 40 -1.08 0.59 15.45
C ASN A 40 0.09 0.44 16.44
N SER A 41 0.21 1.37 17.40
CA SER A 41 1.26 1.36 18.43
C SER A 41 1.26 0.12 19.33
N LEU A 42 0.19 -0.67 19.33
CA LEU A 42 0.04 -1.91 20.09
C LEU A 42 0.34 -3.16 19.24
N GLY A 43 0.75 -2.98 17.98
CA GLY A 43 1.04 -4.08 17.06
C GLY A 43 -0.19 -4.71 16.39
N ASN A 44 -1.40 -4.19 16.60
CA ASN A 44 -2.60 -4.69 15.97
C ASN A 44 -2.76 -4.10 14.56
N ASN A 45 -3.17 -4.92 13.59
CA ASN A 45 -3.54 -4.43 12.27
C ASN A 45 -4.87 -3.69 12.34
N ILE A 46 -4.87 -2.46 11.83
CA ILE A 46 -6.07 -1.64 11.68
C ILE A 46 -6.27 -1.31 10.20
N SER A 47 -7.52 -1.38 9.75
CA SER A 47 -7.88 -0.98 8.40
C SER A 47 -7.92 0.54 8.31
N VAL A 48 -7.34 1.10 7.25
CA VAL A 48 -7.34 2.52 6.95
C VAL A 48 -7.75 2.74 5.49
N ASP A 49 -8.60 3.71 5.25
CA ASP A 49 -9.05 4.14 3.92
C ASP A 49 -8.41 5.46 3.48
N SER A 50 -7.61 6.05 4.35
CA SER A 50 -7.02 7.36 4.15
C SER A 50 -5.62 7.48 4.76
N VAL A 51 -4.78 8.29 4.15
CA VAL A 51 -3.47 8.67 4.66
C VAL A 51 -3.51 10.15 5.04
N VAL A 52 -3.23 10.44 6.31
CA VAL A 52 -3.16 11.82 6.80
C VAL A 52 -1.73 12.32 6.66
N PHE A 53 -1.56 13.40 5.90
CA PHE A 53 -0.31 14.14 5.79
C PHE A 53 -0.47 15.51 6.49
N SER A 54 0.52 15.91 7.27
CA SER A 54 0.43 17.16 8.04
C SER A 54 1.74 17.92 8.07
N PHE A 55 1.68 19.21 7.81
CA PHE A 55 2.79 20.16 8.00
C PHE A 55 2.97 20.61 9.45
N GLY A 56 2.07 20.25 10.37
CA GLY A 56 2.05 20.77 11.74
C GLY A 56 3.30 20.48 12.58
N LYS A 57 4.10 19.50 12.19
CA LYS A 57 5.37 19.14 12.84
C LYS A 57 6.61 19.63 12.10
N LEU A 58 6.42 20.26 10.94
CA LEU A 58 7.51 20.74 10.11
C LEU A 58 7.77 22.23 10.37
N PRO A 59 9.02 22.70 10.28
CA PRO A 59 9.35 24.12 10.35
C PRO A 59 8.52 24.96 9.37
N GLU A 60 8.30 26.23 9.70
CA GLU A 60 7.47 27.11 8.87
C GLU A 60 8.08 27.40 7.49
N GLU A 61 9.39 27.33 7.39
CA GLU A 61 10.15 27.50 6.14
C GLU A 61 9.91 26.37 5.14
N VAL A 62 9.39 25.21 5.60
CA VAL A 62 9.05 24.11 4.71
C VAL A 62 7.74 24.42 4.00
N VAL A 63 7.85 24.87 2.77
CA VAL A 63 6.72 25.29 1.92
C VAL A 63 6.10 24.15 1.12
N ALA A 64 6.81 23.04 0.98
CA ALA A 64 6.35 21.84 0.29
C ALA A 64 7.00 20.60 0.89
N ASP A 65 6.28 19.47 0.88
CA ASP A 65 6.83 18.18 1.31
C ASP A 65 6.06 17.05 0.59
N THR A 66 6.59 15.83 0.69
CA THR A 66 6.11 14.68 -0.08
C THR A 66 5.25 13.75 0.77
N ALA A 67 3.98 13.67 0.45
CA ALA A 67 3.10 12.61 0.92
C ALA A 67 3.44 11.28 0.21
N LYS A 68 3.50 10.19 0.98
CA LYS A 68 3.85 8.86 0.48
C LYS A 68 2.67 7.91 0.69
N ILE A 69 2.24 7.28 -0.40
CA ILE A 69 1.16 6.30 -0.38
C ILE A 69 1.70 4.98 -0.92
N VAL A 70 1.58 3.93 -0.14
CA VAL A 70 2.05 2.60 -0.54
C VAL A 70 1.03 1.94 -1.43
N VAL A 71 1.48 1.46 -2.59
CA VAL A 71 0.73 0.63 -3.52
C VAL A 71 1.25 -0.79 -3.42
N GLN A 72 0.37 -1.75 -3.21
CA GLN A 72 0.71 -3.16 -3.07
C GLN A 72 0.21 -3.97 -4.26
N LEU A 73 0.96 -5.00 -4.59
CA LEU A 73 0.61 -6.01 -5.57
C LEU A 73 0.03 -7.23 -4.85
N MET A 74 -1.15 -7.67 -5.28
CA MET A 74 -1.70 -8.98 -4.99
C MET A 74 -1.45 -9.88 -6.20
N GLY A 75 -0.70 -10.94 -6.00
CA GLY A 75 -0.33 -11.88 -7.06
C GLY A 75 1.18 -12.01 -7.22
N ASN A 76 1.59 -12.56 -8.36
CA ASN A 76 2.99 -12.88 -8.61
C ASN A 76 3.80 -11.65 -9.01
N VAL A 77 5.00 -11.51 -8.45
CA VAL A 77 5.98 -10.53 -8.92
C VAL A 77 6.41 -10.85 -10.36
N SER A 78 6.88 -9.83 -11.05
CA SER A 78 7.39 -9.98 -12.42
C SER A 78 8.85 -9.55 -12.48
N GLU A 79 9.65 -10.24 -13.26
CA GLU A 79 11.02 -9.83 -13.58
C GLU A 79 11.06 -8.58 -14.46
N GLN A 80 9.94 -8.26 -15.14
CA GLN A 80 9.81 -7.08 -15.97
C GLN A 80 9.02 -5.98 -15.23
N PRO A 81 9.38 -4.70 -15.43
CA PRO A 81 8.61 -3.60 -14.90
C PRO A 81 7.17 -3.64 -15.43
N ARG A 82 6.20 -3.33 -14.58
CA ARG A 82 4.77 -3.27 -14.94
C ARG A 82 4.24 -1.87 -14.73
N LYS A 83 3.43 -1.42 -15.67
CA LYS A 83 2.78 -0.12 -15.59
C LYS A 83 1.44 -0.24 -14.88
N TYR A 84 1.10 0.79 -14.13
CA TYR A 84 -0.22 0.97 -13.53
C TYR A 84 -0.65 2.43 -13.64
N ARG A 85 -1.93 2.68 -13.52
CA ARG A 85 -2.46 4.04 -13.62
C ARG A 85 -3.01 4.52 -12.30
N VAL A 86 -2.73 5.80 -12.02
CA VAL A 86 -3.30 6.53 -10.89
C VAL A 86 -4.17 7.64 -11.44
N LYS A 87 -5.41 7.68 -11.02
CA LYS A 87 -6.33 8.76 -11.37
C LYS A 87 -6.76 9.54 -10.15
N VAL A 88 -6.80 10.85 -10.29
CA VAL A 88 -7.42 11.74 -9.32
C VAL A 88 -8.92 11.80 -9.61
N LEU A 89 -9.72 11.44 -8.63
CA LEU A 89 -11.17 11.54 -8.72
C LEU A 89 -11.57 13.02 -8.59
N LYS A 90 -11.77 13.66 -9.74
CA LYS A 90 -12.27 15.02 -9.84
C LYS A 90 -13.78 14.98 -9.74
N LYS A 91 -14.37 15.46 -8.66
CA LYS A 91 -15.81 15.65 -8.46
C LYS A 91 -16.70 14.39 -8.52
N GLY A 92 -17.45 14.19 -7.47
CA GLY A 92 -18.57 13.24 -7.39
C GLY A 92 -18.77 12.68 -6.00
N VAL A 93 -17.72 12.51 -5.23
CA VAL A 93 -17.81 12.14 -3.82
C VAL A 93 -17.50 13.39 -3.00
N GLN A 94 -18.48 14.27 -2.85
CA GLN A 94 -18.39 15.32 -1.84
C GLN A 94 -18.54 14.67 -0.47
N LEU A 95 -17.41 14.45 0.18
CA LEU A 95 -17.42 14.19 1.61
C LEU A 95 -17.91 15.49 2.27
N SER A 96 -19.05 15.42 2.95
CA SER A 96 -19.65 16.59 3.62
C SER A 96 -18.63 17.23 4.56
N GLY A 97 -18.36 18.53 4.37
CA GLY A 97 -17.45 19.30 5.22
C GLY A 97 -15.95 19.19 4.86
N VAL A 98 -15.59 18.61 3.71
CA VAL A 98 -14.19 18.47 3.29
C VAL A 98 -13.92 19.26 2.02
N THR A 99 -12.87 20.08 2.03
CA THR A 99 -12.40 20.81 0.86
C THR A 99 -11.51 19.90 0.00
N THR A 100 -11.80 19.83 -1.30
CA THR A 100 -10.99 19.07 -2.26
C THR A 100 -9.73 19.84 -2.63
N MET A 101 -8.59 19.14 -2.70
CA MET A 101 -7.32 19.71 -3.16
C MET A 101 -7.36 20.08 -4.65
N ILE A 102 -6.69 21.16 -5.01
CA ILE A 102 -6.59 21.69 -6.37
C ILE A 102 -5.18 21.41 -6.91
N GLU A 103 -5.13 20.76 -8.08
CA GLU A 103 -3.88 20.50 -8.78
C GLU A 103 -3.17 21.81 -9.20
N GLY A 104 -1.87 21.87 -8.99
CA GLY A 104 -1.04 23.06 -9.23
C GLY A 104 -1.09 24.10 -8.12
N GLU A 105 -2.09 24.07 -7.23
CA GLU A 105 -2.22 24.97 -6.09
C GLU A 105 -1.89 24.28 -4.76
N ASP A 106 -2.45 23.10 -4.51
CA ASP A 106 -2.31 22.35 -3.27
C ASP A 106 -1.34 21.17 -3.41
N TYR A 107 -1.19 20.62 -4.61
CA TYR A 107 -0.25 19.54 -4.91
C TYR A 107 0.24 19.61 -6.36
N ALA A 108 1.42 19.04 -6.61
CA ALA A 108 1.98 18.94 -7.96
C ALA A 108 1.23 17.92 -8.81
N PRO A 109 1.16 18.12 -10.14
CA PRO A 109 0.56 17.14 -11.04
C PRO A 109 1.11 15.73 -10.82
N ILE A 110 0.21 14.76 -10.77
CA ILE A 110 0.56 13.35 -10.61
C ILE A 110 0.60 12.73 -12.00
N ALA A 111 1.72 12.07 -12.34
CA ALA A 111 1.78 11.31 -13.58
C ALA A 111 0.74 10.18 -13.53
N GLU A 112 -0.12 10.12 -14.55
CA GLU A 112 -1.16 9.08 -14.62
C GLU A 112 -0.56 7.68 -14.72
N GLU A 113 0.57 7.53 -15.41
CA GLU A 113 1.27 6.26 -15.54
C GLU A 113 2.41 6.18 -14.53
N GLN A 114 2.39 5.14 -13.74
CA GLN A 114 3.40 4.76 -12.76
C GLN A 114 4.02 3.42 -13.13
N VAL A 115 5.20 3.10 -12.59
CA VAL A 115 5.92 1.87 -12.92
C VAL A 115 6.25 1.11 -11.65
N PHE A 116 5.69 -0.08 -11.55
CA PHE A 116 6.11 -1.08 -10.56
C PHE A 116 7.47 -1.65 -11.00
N GLY A 117 8.48 -1.52 -10.15
CA GLY A 117 9.80 -2.10 -10.43
C GLY A 117 9.77 -3.63 -10.50
N PRO A 118 10.78 -4.25 -11.15
CA PRO A 118 10.88 -5.70 -11.24
C PRO A 118 11.03 -6.34 -9.85
N ASN A 119 10.49 -7.54 -9.68
CA ASN A 119 10.59 -8.34 -8.45
C ASN A 119 10.16 -7.61 -7.17
N ARG A 120 9.15 -6.73 -7.26
CA ARG A 120 8.62 -5.99 -6.12
C ARG A 120 7.16 -6.29 -5.89
N PHE A 121 6.77 -6.38 -4.61
CA PHE A 121 5.39 -6.45 -4.15
C PHE A 121 4.82 -5.08 -3.79
N GLN A 122 5.68 -4.08 -3.64
CA GLN A 122 5.29 -2.75 -3.20
C GLN A 122 5.95 -1.67 -4.05
N ASP A 123 5.21 -0.61 -4.29
CA ASP A 123 5.69 0.65 -4.81
C ASP A 123 5.20 1.80 -3.92
N THR A 124 5.78 2.98 -4.07
CA THR A 124 5.41 4.15 -3.31
C THR A 124 5.05 5.29 -4.24
N LEU A 125 3.78 5.62 -4.31
CA LEU A 125 3.30 6.84 -4.95
C LEU A 125 3.72 8.04 -4.10
N ARG A 126 4.43 8.99 -4.71
CA ARG A 126 4.93 10.22 -4.07
C ARG A 126 4.18 11.41 -4.62
N ILE A 127 3.57 12.18 -3.74
CA ILE A 127 2.78 13.36 -4.10
C ILE A 127 3.41 14.57 -3.40
N LEU A 128 3.94 15.49 -4.17
CA LEU A 128 4.44 16.74 -3.62
C LEU A 128 3.24 17.64 -3.25
N VAL A 129 3.12 17.96 -1.98
CA VAL A 129 2.04 18.78 -1.40
C VAL A 129 2.58 20.14 -1.00
N TYR A 130 1.81 21.19 -1.25
CA TYR A 130 2.17 22.55 -0.94
C TYR A 130 1.48 23.06 0.33
N ARG A 131 2.25 23.71 1.21
CA ARG A 131 1.74 24.31 2.45
C ARG A 131 0.95 25.60 2.23
N LYS A 132 1.23 26.29 1.13
CA LYS A 132 0.80 27.66 0.83
C LYS A 132 -0.68 27.96 1.12
N ASN A 133 -1.56 27.00 0.85
CA ASN A 133 -3.01 27.18 0.96
C ASN A 133 -3.62 26.43 2.15
N LEU A 134 -2.79 26.01 3.10
CA LEU A 134 -3.27 25.35 4.32
C LEU A 134 -3.31 26.36 5.47
N SER A 135 -4.38 26.36 6.24
CA SER A 135 -4.51 27.21 7.42
C SER A 135 -3.49 26.79 8.49
N THR A 136 -2.78 27.77 9.06
CA THR A 136 -1.88 27.56 10.19
C THR A 136 -2.61 27.63 11.53
N SER A 137 -3.91 27.85 11.55
CA SER A 137 -4.71 27.99 12.75
C SER A 137 -4.89 26.65 13.46
N LEU A 138 -4.33 26.56 14.67
CA LEU A 138 -4.54 25.39 15.55
C LEU A 138 -5.99 25.28 16.08
N ARG A 139 -6.75 26.38 16.03
CA ARG A 139 -8.16 26.40 16.50
C ARG A 139 -9.15 25.95 15.43
N ASN A 140 -8.83 26.21 14.17
CA ASN A 140 -9.61 25.74 13.03
C ASN A 140 -8.66 25.14 12.00
N PRO A 141 -8.21 23.91 12.20
CA PRO A 141 -7.34 23.24 11.23
C PRO A 141 -8.15 23.00 9.96
N GLU A 142 -7.70 23.60 8.87
CA GLU A 142 -8.25 23.28 7.55
C GLU A 142 -7.67 21.96 7.08
N SER A 143 -8.55 21.02 6.71
CA SER A 143 -8.13 19.80 6.04
C SER A 143 -8.61 19.80 4.59
N LYS A 144 -7.72 19.44 3.68
CA LYS A 144 -8.03 19.25 2.27
C LYS A 144 -7.83 17.80 1.90
N THR A 145 -8.68 17.27 1.05
CA THR A 145 -8.67 15.85 0.67
C THR A 145 -8.39 15.68 -0.81
N LEU A 146 -7.49 14.77 -1.13
CA LEU A 146 -7.23 14.27 -2.46
C LEU A 146 -7.71 12.82 -2.54
N MET A 147 -8.60 12.52 -3.48
CA MET A 147 -9.09 11.16 -3.72
C MET A 147 -8.40 10.56 -4.94
N LEU A 148 -7.91 9.36 -4.79
CA LEU A 148 -7.18 8.62 -5.81
C LEU A 148 -7.85 7.28 -6.08
N THR A 149 -7.72 6.79 -7.31
CA THR A 149 -8.05 5.42 -7.71
C THR A 149 -6.92 4.82 -8.51
N LEU A 150 -6.83 3.50 -8.50
CA LEU A 150 -5.91 2.70 -9.30
C LEU A 150 -6.65 2.02 -10.45
N GLU A 151 -5.97 1.93 -11.62
CA GLU A 151 -6.43 1.18 -12.80
C GLU A 151 -5.30 0.32 -13.39
#